data_03aa61097d637c0fca94dc44fa1c0f84
#
_entry.id   03aa61097d637c0fca94dc44fa1c0f84
#
_cell.length_a   1.000
_cell.length_b   1.000
_cell.length_c   1.000
_cell.angle_alpha   90.00
_cell.angle_beta   90.00
_cell.angle_gamma   90.00
#
_symmetry.space_group_name_H-M   'P 1'
#
loop_
_entity.id
_entity.type
_entity.pdbx_description
1 polymer ?
#
loop_
_entity_poly.entity_id
_entity_poly.type
_entity_poly.pdbx_seq_one_letter_code
_entity_poly.pdbx_strand_id
1 'polypeptide(L)'
;MSDKINIVTLNSFECNVTEILTTNLSSNEIKNIDAEVSIGTGLNSSLEDLSQGRFDILALPAADLHGNEADMIRFECEVNGAITPKRPNFLLISENKIDYQPKSAIILCDYKIIRRQLRRSRKDLRVLSSEAFLSI
;
A
#
# COMPACT_ATOMS: atom_id res chain seq x y z
N MET A 1 33.64 2.88 7.68
CA MET A 1 32.57 3.76 7.20
C MET A 1 31.32 2.95 6.96
N SER A 2 30.27 3.21 7.69
CA SER A 2 28.98 2.59 7.42
C SER A 2 28.37 3.28 6.20
N ASP A 3 28.00 2.50 5.21
CA ASP A 3 27.29 3.03 4.07
C ASP A 3 25.88 3.40 4.50
N LYS A 4 25.48 4.62 4.16
CA LYS A 4 24.16 5.12 4.47
C LYS A 4 23.17 4.59 3.45
N ILE A 5 22.08 3.96 3.93
CA ILE A 5 21.00 3.48 3.09
C ILE A 5 19.91 4.54 3.04
N ASN A 6 19.55 4.97 1.84
CA ASN A 6 18.50 5.95 1.64
C ASN A 6 17.20 5.25 1.27
N ILE A 7 16.19 5.45 2.10
CA ILE A 7 14.88 4.83 1.94
C ILE A 7 13.84 5.93 1.72
N VAL A 8 13.04 5.78 0.67
CA VAL A 8 11.89 6.65 0.41
C VAL A 8 10.62 5.87 0.71
N THR A 9 9.69 6.50 1.41
CA THR A 9 8.42 5.89 1.76
C THR A 9 7.27 6.60 1.07
N LEU A 10 6.26 5.83 0.65
CA LEU A 10 5.00 6.33 0.15
C LEU A 10 3.90 5.87 1.11
N ASN A 11 3.18 6.82 1.68
CA ASN A 11 2.11 6.53 2.61
C ASN A 11 0.76 6.57 1.90
N SER A 12 -0.16 5.70 2.30
CA SER A 12 -1.56 5.81 1.92
C SER A 12 -2.39 6.24 3.13
N PHE A 13 -3.64 6.60 2.90
CA PHE A 13 -4.55 7.03 3.96
C PHE A 13 -4.65 6.01 5.11
N GLU A 14 -4.56 4.73 4.79
CA GLU A 14 -4.75 3.65 5.77
C GLU A 14 -3.46 2.91 6.13
N CYS A 15 -2.34 3.32 5.55
CA CYS A 15 -1.08 2.64 5.79
C CYS A 15 0.05 3.68 5.89
N ASN A 16 0.45 3.98 7.12
CA ASN A 16 1.59 4.85 7.35
C ASN A 16 2.88 4.03 7.29
N VAL A 17 3.41 3.89 6.09
CA VAL A 17 4.62 3.11 5.82
C VAL A 17 5.82 3.68 6.56
N THR A 18 5.91 5.00 6.66
CA THR A 18 7.01 5.66 7.36
C THR A 18 7.07 5.22 8.82
N GLU A 19 5.93 5.20 9.51
CA GLU A 19 5.86 4.78 10.91
C GLU A 19 6.18 3.29 11.07
N ILE A 20 5.61 2.44 10.22
CA ILE A 20 5.84 1.00 10.26
C ILE A 20 7.33 0.69 10.06
N LEU A 21 7.94 1.31 9.07
CA LEU A 21 9.35 1.10 8.76
C LEU A 21 10.25 1.61 9.88
N THR A 22 9.99 2.80 10.39
CA THR A 22 10.77 3.39 11.48
C THR A 22 10.69 2.52 12.73
N THR A 23 9.51 2.01 13.08
CA THR A 23 9.33 1.11 14.20
C THR A 23 10.12 -0.18 14.02
N ASN A 24 10.09 -0.77 12.83
CA ASN A 24 10.85 -1.97 12.54
C ASN A 24 12.35 -1.76 12.60
N LEU A 25 12.84 -0.65 12.10
CA LEU A 25 14.27 -0.32 12.17
C LEU A 25 14.75 -0.10 13.60
N SER A 26 13.88 0.46 14.45
CA SER A 26 14.20 0.71 15.86
C SER A 26 14.15 -0.56 16.71
N SER A 27 13.25 -1.50 16.40
CA SER A 27 13.03 -2.71 17.19
C SER A 27 13.99 -3.84 16.80
N ASN A 28 14.52 -3.83 15.59
CA ASN A 28 15.46 -4.85 15.15
C ASN A 28 16.86 -4.52 15.65
N GLU A 29 17.56 -5.56 16.15
CA GLU A 29 18.93 -5.45 16.66
C GLU A 29 19.98 -5.22 15.55
N ILE A 30 19.57 -4.64 14.44
CA ILE A 30 20.49 -4.32 13.35
C ILE A 30 21.19 -3.02 13.72
N LYS A 31 22.23 -3.15 14.54
CA LYS A 31 22.93 -2.00 15.13
C LYS A 31 23.91 -1.28 14.19
N ASN A 32 24.15 -1.82 13.00
CA ASN A 32 25.19 -1.32 12.11
C ASN A 32 24.68 -0.75 10.78
N ILE A 33 23.36 -0.57 10.65
CA ILE A 33 22.81 0.02 9.44
C ILE A 33 22.40 1.46 9.73
N ASP A 34 23.03 2.39 9.03
CA ASP A 34 22.64 3.79 9.03
C ASP A 34 21.63 3.99 7.89
N ALA A 35 20.37 4.22 8.25
CA ALA A 35 19.32 4.40 7.28
C ALA A 35 18.68 5.78 7.43
N GLU A 36 18.52 6.48 6.31
CA GLU A 36 17.79 7.73 6.25
C GLU A 36 16.44 7.50 5.54
N VAL A 37 15.36 7.88 6.22
CA VAL A 37 14.01 7.70 5.70
C VAL A 37 13.43 9.06 5.32
N SER A 38 12.94 9.17 4.10
CA SER A 38 12.27 10.38 3.62
C SER A 38 10.94 10.00 2.94
N ILE A 39 10.04 10.98 2.82
CA ILE A 39 8.71 10.76 2.23
C ILE A 39 8.73 11.17 0.76
N GLY A 40 8.28 10.27 -0.12
CA GLY A 40 8.18 10.53 -1.55
C GLY A 40 6.88 11.24 -1.93
N THR A 41 6.83 11.75 -3.15
CA THR A 41 5.70 12.53 -3.65
C THR A 41 4.75 11.76 -4.56
N GLY A 42 5.16 10.63 -5.12
CA GLY A 42 4.31 9.83 -5.98
C GLY A 42 5.00 8.55 -6.44
N LEU A 43 4.20 7.61 -6.94
CA LEU A 43 4.71 6.29 -7.30
C LEU A 43 5.62 6.35 -8.54
N ASN A 44 5.14 6.95 -9.62
CA ASN A 44 5.91 6.95 -10.88
C ASN A 44 7.22 7.71 -10.76
N SER A 45 7.19 8.89 -10.12
CA SER A 45 8.40 9.67 -9.89
C SER A 45 9.38 8.94 -8.98
N SER A 46 8.87 8.23 -7.97
CA SER A 46 9.70 7.46 -7.04
C SER A 46 10.33 6.24 -7.72
N LEU A 47 9.59 5.54 -8.58
CA LEU A 47 10.14 4.41 -9.33
C LEU A 47 11.23 4.88 -10.31
N GLU A 48 11.01 6.02 -10.97
CA GLU A 48 12.01 6.59 -11.85
C GLU A 48 13.28 6.96 -11.08
N ASP A 49 13.14 7.63 -9.95
CA ASP A 49 14.28 8.01 -9.11
C ASP A 49 15.03 6.80 -8.56
N LEU A 50 14.30 5.75 -8.18
CA LEU A 50 14.89 4.49 -7.75
C LEU A 50 15.71 3.84 -8.88
N SER A 51 15.15 3.82 -10.10
CA SER A 51 15.84 3.25 -11.26
C SER A 51 17.12 4.00 -11.63
N GLN A 52 17.17 5.30 -11.31
CA GLN A 52 18.34 6.15 -11.54
C GLN A 52 19.34 6.14 -10.39
N GLY A 53 19.08 5.36 -9.34
CA GLY A 53 19.98 5.24 -8.21
C GLY A 53 20.00 6.43 -7.25
N ARG A 54 18.95 7.26 -7.26
CA ARG A 54 18.89 8.42 -6.38
C ARG A 54 18.64 8.03 -4.92
N PHE A 55 18.07 6.87 -4.68
CA PHE A 55 17.94 6.26 -3.37
C PHE A 55 17.97 4.74 -3.54
N ASP A 56 18.03 4.00 -2.42
CA ASP A 56 18.32 2.57 -2.45
C ASP A 56 17.07 1.70 -2.36
N ILE A 57 16.08 2.11 -1.58
CA ILE A 57 14.88 1.31 -1.30
C ILE A 57 13.65 2.21 -1.34
N LEU A 58 12.60 1.72 -2.01
CA LEU A 58 11.28 2.33 -1.96
C LEU A 58 10.36 1.42 -1.16
N ALA A 59 9.77 1.94 -0.10
CA ALA A 59 8.80 1.24 0.73
C ALA A 59 7.42 1.85 0.50
N LEU A 60 6.44 1.02 0.17
CA LEU A 60 5.08 1.46 -0.13
C LEU A 60 4.07 0.40 0.28
N PRO A 61 2.78 0.77 0.44
CA PRO A 61 1.75 -0.22 0.71
C PRO A 61 1.64 -1.24 -0.42
N ALA A 62 1.54 -2.51 -0.08
CA ALA A 62 1.43 -3.58 -1.08
C ALA A 62 0.22 -3.39 -2.01
N ALA A 63 -0.86 -2.82 -1.48
CA ALA A 63 -2.07 -2.55 -2.27
C ALA A 63 -1.82 -1.57 -3.42
N ASP A 64 -0.83 -0.66 -3.28
CA ASP A 64 -0.52 0.33 -4.31
C ASP A 64 0.27 -0.28 -5.47
N LEU A 65 0.84 -1.47 -5.30
CA LEU A 65 1.49 -2.19 -6.40
C LEU A 65 0.48 -2.84 -7.33
N HIS A 66 -0.71 -3.12 -6.84
CA HIS A 66 -1.74 -3.77 -7.64
C HIS A 66 -2.22 -2.84 -8.76
N GLY A 67 -2.06 -3.29 -10.00
CA GLY A 67 -2.39 -2.49 -11.18
C GLY A 67 -1.24 -1.61 -11.67
N ASN A 68 -0.09 -1.60 -10.97
CA ASN A 68 1.08 -0.82 -11.35
C ASN A 68 2.28 -1.70 -11.75
N GLU A 69 2.06 -2.99 -12.01
CA GLU A 69 3.11 -3.94 -12.34
C GLU A 69 3.83 -3.55 -13.64
N ALA A 70 3.11 -2.97 -14.61
CA ALA A 70 3.71 -2.52 -15.87
C ALA A 70 4.73 -1.40 -15.63
N ASP A 71 4.44 -0.48 -14.71
CA ASP A 71 5.36 0.60 -14.37
C ASP A 71 6.61 0.06 -13.66
N MET A 72 6.46 -0.95 -12.80
CA MET A 72 7.60 -1.59 -12.16
C MET A 72 8.52 -2.24 -13.18
N ILE A 73 7.97 -2.93 -14.16
CA ILE A 73 8.75 -3.54 -15.25
C ILE A 73 9.44 -2.47 -16.07
N ARG A 74 8.74 -1.39 -16.40
CA ARG A 74 9.28 -0.29 -17.19
C ARG A 74 10.51 0.34 -16.53
N PHE A 75 10.50 0.49 -15.21
CA PHE A 75 11.60 1.07 -14.45
C PHE A 75 12.56 0.02 -13.88
N GLU A 76 12.42 -1.26 -14.28
CA GLU A 76 13.28 -2.35 -13.86
C GLU A 76 13.33 -2.53 -12.33
N CYS A 77 12.21 -2.31 -11.67
CA CYS A 77 12.09 -2.46 -10.22
C CYS A 77 11.44 -3.80 -9.87
N GLU A 78 11.87 -4.40 -8.75
CA GLU A 78 11.31 -5.65 -8.26
C GLU A 78 11.07 -5.59 -6.75
N VAL A 79 10.17 -6.44 -6.26
CA VAL A 79 9.87 -6.54 -4.84
C VAL A 79 10.85 -7.52 -4.18
N ASN A 80 11.69 -7.00 -3.28
CA ASN A 80 12.70 -7.78 -2.58
C ASN A 80 12.35 -8.14 -1.15
N GLY A 81 11.28 -7.61 -0.60
CA GLY A 81 10.87 -7.92 0.76
C GLY A 81 9.52 -7.35 1.09
N ALA A 82 8.98 -7.78 2.22
CA ALA A 82 7.69 -7.31 2.70
C ALA A 82 7.67 -7.28 4.22
N ILE A 83 6.96 -6.28 4.77
CA ILE A 83 6.68 -6.16 6.19
C ILE A 83 5.18 -6.32 6.35
N THR A 84 4.76 -7.27 7.20
CA THR A 84 3.35 -7.50 7.45
C THR A 84 2.96 -6.83 8.77
N PRO A 85 2.02 -5.86 8.76
CA PRO A 85 1.51 -5.28 10.00
C PRO A 85 0.79 -6.34 10.84
N LYS A 86 0.84 -6.19 12.16
CA LYS A 86 0.24 -7.15 13.08
C LYS A 86 -1.30 -7.16 13.06
N ARG A 87 -1.94 -6.15 12.50
CA ARG A 87 -3.40 -6.01 12.51
C ARG A 87 -3.92 -5.74 11.11
N PRO A 88 -5.01 -6.39 10.70
CA PRO A 88 -5.71 -6.02 9.47
C PRO A 88 -6.28 -4.61 9.60
N ASN A 89 -6.29 -3.87 8.52
CA ASN A 89 -6.47 -2.43 8.55
C ASN A 89 -7.80 -1.94 7.99
N PHE A 90 -8.69 -2.85 7.55
CA PHE A 90 -9.95 -2.44 6.94
C PHE A 90 -11.12 -2.88 7.80
N LEU A 91 -11.99 -1.92 8.10
CA LEU A 91 -13.23 -2.14 8.83
C LEU A 91 -14.41 -1.78 7.95
N LEU A 92 -15.43 -2.64 7.95
CA LEU A 92 -16.71 -2.30 7.35
C LEU A 92 -17.54 -1.52 8.38
N ILE A 93 -17.88 -0.27 8.04
CA ILE A 93 -18.75 0.57 8.87
C ILE A 93 -20.18 0.42 8.34
N SER A 94 -20.99 -0.36 9.05
CA SER A 94 -22.35 -0.70 8.62
C SER A 94 -23.15 -1.24 9.80
N GLU A 95 -24.46 -1.21 9.67
CA GLU A 95 -25.36 -1.82 10.65
C GLU A 95 -25.24 -3.35 10.65
N ASN A 96 -24.90 -3.94 9.51
CA ASN A 96 -24.80 -5.38 9.35
C ASN A 96 -23.41 -5.81 8.91
N LYS A 97 -22.98 -6.99 9.35
CA LYS A 97 -21.75 -7.62 8.86
C LYS A 97 -21.88 -7.92 7.38
N ILE A 98 -20.73 -8.14 6.71
CA ILE A 98 -20.69 -8.36 5.26
C ILE A 98 -21.59 -9.54 4.83
N ASP A 99 -21.67 -10.61 5.63
CA ASP A 99 -22.48 -11.79 5.32
C ASP A 99 -23.98 -11.51 5.43
N TYR A 100 -24.35 -10.49 6.19
CA TYR A 100 -25.74 -10.11 6.44
C TYR A 100 -26.19 -8.88 5.66
N GLN A 101 -25.35 -8.39 4.77
CA GLN A 101 -25.74 -7.27 3.90
C GLN A 101 -26.86 -7.69 2.96
N PRO A 102 -27.83 -6.80 2.70
CA PRO A 102 -28.89 -7.10 1.73
C PRO A 102 -28.31 -7.46 0.36
N LYS A 103 -29.06 -8.24 -0.39
CA LYS A 103 -28.69 -8.60 -1.77
C LYS A 103 -28.52 -7.33 -2.60
N SER A 104 -27.43 -7.26 -3.35
CA SER A 104 -27.08 -6.10 -4.20
C SER A 104 -26.82 -4.81 -3.42
N ALA A 105 -26.47 -4.91 -2.14
CA ALA A 105 -26.10 -3.74 -1.35
C ALA A 105 -24.88 -3.02 -1.95
N ILE A 106 -24.85 -1.70 -1.81
CA ILE A 106 -23.73 -0.88 -2.26
C ILE A 106 -22.71 -0.76 -1.14
N ILE A 107 -21.46 -1.11 -1.44
CA ILE A 107 -20.33 -0.97 -0.52
C ILE A 107 -19.36 0.02 -1.16
N LEU A 108 -18.96 1.05 -0.42
CA LEU A 108 -17.97 2.01 -0.88
C LEU A 108 -16.58 1.61 -0.40
N CYS A 109 -15.65 1.49 -1.32
CA CYS A 109 -14.26 1.19 -1.01
C CYS A 109 -13.37 1.73 -2.11
N ASP A 110 -12.40 2.57 -1.74
CA ASP A 110 -11.53 3.22 -2.70
C ASP A 110 -10.31 2.38 -3.08
N TYR A 111 -10.09 1.26 -2.41
CA TYR A 111 -8.97 0.37 -2.69
C TYR A 111 -9.37 -0.74 -3.66
N LYS A 112 -8.76 -0.71 -4.83
CA LYS A 112 -9.08 -1.65 -5.93
C LYS A 112 -8.94 -3.12 -5.52
N ILE A 113 -7.88 -3.45 -4.78
CA ILE A 113 -7.64 -4.83 -4.35
C ILE A 113 -8.73 -5.29 -3.37
N ILE A 114 -9.15 -4.41 -2.46
CA ILE A 114 -10.21 -4.74 -1.49
C ILE A 114 -11.54 -4.88 -2.21
N ARG A 115 -11.86 -4.02 -3.18
CA ARG A 115 -13.07 -4.15 -4.00
C ARG A 115 -13.13 -5.52 -4.68
N ARG A 116 -12.01 -5.98 -5.22
CA ARG A 116 -11.94 -7.30 -5.87
C ARG A 116 -12.15 -8.43 -4.88
N GLN A 117 -11.59 -8.34 -3.68
CA GLN A 117 -11.78 -9.34 -2.65
C GLN A 117 -13.24 -9.41 -2.19
N LEU A 118 -13.89 -8.26 -2.01
CA LEU A 118 -15.30 -8.20 -1.65
C LEU A 118 -16.19 -8.82 -2.72
N ARG A 119 -15.95 -8.52 -3.99
CA ARG A 119 -16.68 -9.11 -5.11
C ARG A 119 -16.49 -10.62 -5.20
N ARG A 120 -15.31 -11.11 -4.83
CA ARG A 120 -15.05 -12.55 -4.81
C ARG A 120 -15.81 -13.24 -3.70
N SER A 121 -15.91 -12.60 -2.53
CA SER A 121 -16.64 -13.15 -1.38
C SER A 121 -18.15 -13.12 -1.60
N ARG A 122 -18.65 -12.01 -2.14
CA ARG A 122 -20.08 -11.83 -2.41
C ARG A 122 -20.26 -11.16 -3.76
N LYS A 123 -20.60 -11.97 -4.76
CA LYS A 123 -20.70 -11.54 -6.16
C LYS A 123 -21.89 -10.61 -6.42
N ASP A 124 -22.90 -10.64 -5.55
CA ASP A 124 -24.09 -9.81 -5.68
C ASP A 124 -23.88 -8.37 -5.21
N LEU A 125 -22.84 -8.09 -4.44
CA LEU A 125 -22.60 -6.76 -3.91
C LEU A 125 -22.15 -5.81 -5.02
N ARG A 126 -22.64 -4.58 -4.94
CA ARG A 126 -22.19 -3.48 -5.80
C ARG A 126 -21.07 -2.72 -5.07
N VAL A 127 -19.83 -3.09 -5.36
CA VAL A 127 -18.67 -2.49 -4.70
C VAL A 127 -18.12 -1.40 -5.58
N LEU A 128 -18.21 -0.16 -5.11
CA LEU A 128 -17.86 1.04 -5.89
C LEU A 128 -16.80 1.87 -5.15
N SER A 129 -15.99 2.59 -5.93
CA SER A 129 -15.19 3.68 -5.38
C SER A 129 -16.09 4.87 -5.04
N SER A 130 -15.60 5.77 -4.18
CA SER A 130 -16.34 7.01 -3.87
C SER A 130 -16.56 7.83 -5.14
N GLU A 131 -15.57 7.91 -6.02
CA GLU A 131 -15.68 8.62 -7.28
C GLU A 131 -16.77 8.02 -8.18
N ALA A 132 -16.79 6.71 -8.33
CA ALA A 132 -17.81 6.02 -9.14
C ALA A 132 -19.21 6.22 -8.56
N PHE A 133 -19.36 6.21 -7.25
CA PHE A 133 -20.63 6.45 -6.58
C PHE A 133 -21.15 7.86 -6.81
N LEU A 134 -20.28 8.87 -6.73
CA LEU A 134 -20.66 10.26 -6.92
C LEU A 134 -21.03 10.59 -8.38
N SER A 135 -20.62 9.77 -9.33
CA SER A 135 -20.91 9.98 -10.76
C SER A 135 -22.22 9.34 -11.23
N ILE A 136 -22.94 8.67 -10.35
CA ILE A 136 -24.22 8.04 -10.66
C ILE A 136 -25.35 9.08 -10.74
#